data_1e5cb23e352e3f3202f0537228fc1e81
#
_entry.id   1e5cb23e352e3f3202f0537228fc1e81
#
_cell.length_a   1.000
_cell.length_b   1.000
_cell.length_c   1.000
_cell.angle_alpha   90.00
_cell.angle_beta   90.00
_cell.angle_gamma   90.00
#
_symmetry.space_group_name_H-M   'P 1'
#
loop_
_entity.id
_entity.type
_entity.pdbx_description
1 polymer ?
#
loop_
_entity_poly.entity_id
_entity_poly.type
_entity_poly.pdbx_seq_one_letter_code
_entity_poly.pdbx_strand_id
1 'polypeptide(L)'
;PKGFDKRMYTDGHRNVQGIDFRPSDGRAFTAEHGPWHNDEITALVNGGNAGWDPKQNVAGRGKCPDAYCGYMPNQKEGMLPAARAEAGTPMSDERFKDLMPPAWNNNGLSQGTGSAAFLKGSQWGYWEGRLAVGIMGIAFGGTPSGMRIDVIDITKDGKAIKSVIQMPTGLTKRFRGLRLGPDGALYAAVDEGEIYKIT
;
A
#
# COMPACT_ATOMS: atom_id res chain seq x y z
N PRO A 1 -4.66 16.56 -16.34
CA PRO A 1 -3.62 17.43 -16.89
C PRO A 1 -3.62 17.36 -18.42
N LYS A 2 -3.32 18.46 -19.13
CA LYS A 2 -3.19 18.47 -20.59
C LYS A 2 -2.07 17.50 -21.02
N GLY A 3 -2.41 16.56 -21.93
CA GLY A 3 -1.44 15.62 -22.48
C GLY A 3 -1.49 14.20 -21.92
N PHE A 4 -2.30 13.94 -20.90
CA PHE A 4 -2.49 12.60 -20.36
C PHE A 4 -3.67 11.86 -21.02
N ASP A 5 -3.62 10.53 -20.99
CA ASP A 5 -4.72 9.68 -21.42
C ASP A 5 -5.97 9.97 -20.57
N LYS A 6 -7.12 10.14 -21.21
CA LYS A 6 -8.39 10.44 -20.53
C LYS A 6 -8.84 9.33 -19.55
N ARG A 7 -8.26 8.14 -19.66
CA ARG A 7 -8.53 6.99 -18.78
C ARG A 7 -7.64 7.00 -17.54
N MET A 8 -6.60 7.83 -17.51
CA MET A 8 -5.72 7.94 -16.36
C MET A 8 -6.43 8.72 -15.26
N TYR A 9 -6.62 8.09 -14.10
CA TYR A 9 -7.28 8.68 -12.93
C TYR A 9 -6.30 9.38 -12.01
N THR A 10 -5.17 8.72 -11.71
CA THR A 10 -4.06 9.22 -10.87
C THR A 10 -2.73 8.78 -11.45
N ASP A 11 -1.64 9.41 -11.03
CA ASP A 11 -0.27 9.01 -11.38
C ASP A 11 0.67 9.03 -10.15
N GLY A 12 1.96 8.88 -10.38
CA GLY A 12 2.98 8.95 -9.31
C GLY A 12 2.97 7.76 -8.35
N HIS A 13 2.33 6.64 -8.71
CA HIS A 13 2.37 5.41 -7.92
C HIS A 13 3.64 4.61 -8.19
N ARG A 14 4.09 3.85 -7.17
CA ARG A 14 5.24 2.95 -7.29
C ARG A 14 4.85 1.51 -7.60
N ASN A 15 4.20 0.84 -6.67
CA ASN A 15 3.87 -0.59 -6.77
C ASN A 15 2.55 -0.88 -6.06
N VAL A 16 1.48 -0.44 -6.69
CA VAL A 16 0.12 -0.71 -6.21
C VAL A 16 -0.18 -2.20 -6.31
N GLN A 17 -0.53 -2.82 -5.19
CA GLN A 17 -0.89 -4.24 -5.09
C GLN A 17 -2.37 -4.44 -4.74
N GLY A 18 -3.00 -3.43 -4.16
CA GLY A 18 -4.39 -3.47 -3.77
C GLY A 18 -5.13 -2.19 -4.16
N ILE A 19 -6.37 -2.35 -4.59
CA ILE A 19 -7.31 -1.25 -4.78
C ILE A 19 -8.70 -1.73 -4.39
N ASP A 20 -9.40 -0.91 -3.60
CA ASP A 20 -10.83 -1.15 -3.31
C ASP A 20 -11.55 0.18 -3.04
N PHE A 21 -12.89 0.10 -3.05
CA PHE A 21 -13.75 1.27 -2.95
C PHE A 21 -14.48 1.28 -1.61
N ARG A 22 -14.32 2.39 -0.86
CA ARG A 22 -14.96 2.53 0.44
C ARG A 22 -16.49 2.53 0.30
N PRO A 23 -17.21 1.64 0.99
CA PRO A 23 -18.67 1.49 0.80
C PRO A 23 -19.48 2.73 1.11
N SER A 24 -19.01 3.60 2.02
CA SER A 24 -19.77 4.74 2.50
C SER A 24 -19.84 5.92 1.53
N ASP A 25 -18.83 6.07 0.64
CA ASP A 25 -18.73 7.23 -0.27
C ASP A 25 -18.19 6.89 -1.67
N GLY A 26 -17.88 5.61 -1.93
CA GLY A 26 -17.33 5.16 -3.21
C GLY A 26 -15.90 5.62 -3.51
N ARG A 27 -15.19 6.23 -2.55
CA ARG A 27 -13.81 6.66 -2.75
C ARG A 27 -12.89 5.44 -2.89
N ALA A 28 -12.05 5.48 -3.91
CA ALA A 28 -11.02 4.47 -4.12
C ALA A 28 -9.83 4.68 -3.18
N PHE A 29 -9.27 3.58 -2.70
CA PHE A 29 -8.03 3.54 -1.92
C PHE A 29 -7.08 2.52 -2.52
N THR A 30 -5.79 2.85 -2.54
CA THR A 30 -4.72 1.94 -2.92
C THR A 30 -3.95 1.47 -1.69
N ALA A 31 -3.40 0.25 -1.80
CA ALA A 31 -2.36 -0.25 -0.93
C ALA A 31 -1.14 -0.55 -1.78
N GLU A 32 0.03 -0.04 -1.41
CA GLU A 32 1.22 -0.19 -2.21
C GLU A 32 2.51 -0.35 -1.42
N HIS A 33 3.47 -1.04 -2.04
CA HIS A 33 4.79 -1.27 -1.47
C HIS A 33 5.71 -0.09 -1.68
N GLY A 34 6.37 0.33 -0.61
CA GLY A 34 7.49 1.25 -0.66
C GLY A 34 8.79 0.61 -1.18
N PRO A 35 9.78 1.45 -1.54
CA PRO A 35 11.12 1.00 -1.94
C PRO A 35 11.95 0.64 -0.69
N TRP A 36 11.72 -0.53 -0.13
CA TRP A 36 12.29 -1.01 1.16
C TRP A 36 11.68 -0.37 2.41
N HIS A 37 10.93 0.71 2.26
CA HIS A 37 10.45 1.55 3.34
C HIS A 37 9.14 2.23 2.96
N ASN A 38 8.30 2.54 3.93
CA ASN A 38 7.05 3.29 3.77
C ASN A 38 6.08 2.67 2.76
N ASP A 39 5.56 1.49 3.10
CA ASP A 39 4.33 1.01 2.46
C ASP A 39 3.18 1.99 2.78
N GLU A 40 2.28 2.21 1.83
CA GLU A 40 1.28 3.27 1.92
C GLU A 40 -0.14 2.80 1.62
N ILE A 41 -1.10 3.49 2.26
CA ILE A 41 -2.52 3.47 1.91
C ILE A 41 -2.92 4.89 1.50
N THR A 42 -3.36 5.05 0.26
CA THR A 42 -3.66 6.38 -0.30
C THR A 42 -5.09 6.46 -0.82
N ALA A 43 -5.81 7.51 -0.40
CA ALA A 43 -7.11 7.85 -0.96
C ALA A 43 -6.93 8.52 -2.33
N LEU A 44 -7.51 7.96 -3.38
CA LEU A 44 -7.35 8.49 -4.73
C LEU A 44 -8.22 9.73 -4.98
N VAL A 45 -7.64 10.69 -5.68
CA VAL A 45 -8.30 11.93 -6.14
C VAL A 45 -8.03 12.06 -7.64
N ASN A 46 -9.07 12.32 -8.42
CA ASN A 46 -8.95 12.48 -9.87
C ASN A 46 -7.92 13.57 -10.23
N GLY A 47 -6.93 13.19 -11.02
CA GLY A 47 -5.81 14.05 -11.43
C GLY A 47 -4.73 14.26 -10.36
N GLY A 48 -4.79 13.53 -9.24
CA GLY A 48 -3.80 13.60 -8.19
C GLY A 48 -2.56 12.75 -8.46
N ASN A 49 -1.48 13.04 -7.75
CA ASN A 49 -0.17 12.41 -7.86
C ASN A 49 0.21 11.77 -6.52
N ALA A 50 0.59 10.50 -6.53
CA ALA A 50 1.03 9.80 -5.31
C ALA A 50 2.48 10.15 -4.91
N GLY A 51 3.21 10.87 -5.74
CA GLY A 51 4.51 11.46 -5.38
C GLY A 51 5.72 10.59 -5.64
N TRP A 52 5.58 9.40 -6.23
CA TRP A 52 6.72 8.57 -6.62
C TRP A 52 7.42 9.13 -7.85
N ASP A 53 8.69 9.51 -7.68
CA ASP A 53 9.56 10.02 -8.77
C ASP A 53 10.78 9.11 -8.98
N PRO A 54 10.65 8.01 -9.71
CA PRO A 54 11.73 7.05 -9.90
C PRO A 54 12.91 7.62 -10.71
N LYS A 55 12.66 8.61 -11.56
CA LYS A 55 13.69 9.24 -12.39
C LYS A 55 14.40 10.41 -11.70
N GLN A 56 13.90 10.87 -10.58
CA GLN A 56 14.45 11.94 -9.74
C GLN A 56 14.68 13.29 -10.46
N ASN A 57 14.09 13.50 -11.61
CA ASN A 57 14.24 14.73 -12.39
C ASN A 57 12.97 15.59 -12.41
N VAL A 58 11.79 15.01 -12.20
CA VAL A 58 10.52 15.74 -12.21
C VAL A 58 10.38 16.61 -10.97
N ALA A 59 10.68 16.09 -9.80
CA ALA A 59 10.68 16.84 -8.54
C ALA A 59 12.02 17.54 -8.25
N GLY A 60 12.96 17.54 -9.19
CA GLY A 60 14.23 18.25 -9.04
C GLY A 60 15.22 17.63 -8.06
N ARG A 61 15.14 16.32 -7.79
CA ARG A 61 16.07 15.60 -6.90
C ARG A 61 17.40 15.20 -7.54
N GLY A 62 17.63 15.60 -8.76
CA GLY A 62 18.86 15.30 -9.49
C GLY A 62 18.71 14.19 -10.53
N LYS A 63 19.85 13.76 -11.08
CA LYS A 63 19.88 12.74 -12.12
C LYS A 63 19.80 11.35 -11.53
N CYS A 64 19.01 10.51 -12.16
CA CYS A 64 18.99 9.09 -11.94
C CYS A 64 20.30 8.45 -12.44
N PRO A 65 21.01 7.64 -11.66
CA PRO A 65 22.21 6.97 -12.09
C PRO A 65 21.96 5.85 -13.12
N ASP A 66 20.74 5.35 -13.21
CA ASP A 66 20.34 4.27 -14.12
C ASP A 66 18.82 4.27 -14.38
N ALA A 67 18.33 3.26 -15.14
CA ALA A 67 16.92 3.15 -15.51
C ALA A 67 15.97 2.87 -14.34
N TYR A 68 16.48 2.48 -13.19
CA TYR A 68 15.70 2.08 -12.00
C TYR A 68 16.04 2.92 -10.78
N CYS A 69 16.08 4.21 -10.92
CA CYS A 69 16.47 5.15 -9.87
C CYS A 69 15.78 4.97 -8.52
N GLY A 70 14.54 4.57 -8.52
CA GLY A 70 13.81 4.29 -7.29
C GLY A 70 14.31 3.05 -6.54
N TYR A 71 15.08 2.21 -7.21
CA TYR A 71 15.59 0.97 -6.65
C TYR A 71 17.10 0.98 -6.42
N MET A 72 17.87 1.36 -7.41
CA MET A 72 19.33 1.12 -7.42
C MET A 72 20.09 1.80 -6.29
N PRO A 73 19.80 3.03 -5.88
CA PRO A 73 20.47 3.61 -4.72
C PRO A 73 20.24 2.79 -3.45
N ASN A 74 19.11 2.09 -3.37
CA ASN A 74 18.68 1.33 -2.21
C ASN A 74 19.12 -0.12 -2.25
N GLN A 75 19.59 -0.61 -3.39
CA GLN A 75 19.82 -2.03 -3.63
C GLN A 75 21.29 -2.39 -3.77
N LYS A 76 22.18 -1.56 -3.30
CA LYS A 76 23.61 -1.89 -3.26
C LYS A 76 23.82 -3.17 -2.46
N GLU A 77 24.57 -4.10 -3.02
CA GLU A 77 24.93 -5.34 -2.36
C GLU A 77 25.55 -5.07 -0.99
N GLY A 78 25.19 -5.87 0.00
CA GLY A 78 25.65 -5.72 1.39
C GLY A 78 25.05 -4.56 2.19
N MET A 79 24.22 -3.70 1.58
CA MET A 79 23.56 -2.62 2.32
C MET A 79 22.43 -3.17 3.21
N LEU A 80 22.42 -2.79 4.47
CA LEU A 80 21.34 -3.15 5.41
C LEU A 80 20.00 -2.53 4.97
N PRO A 81 18.85 -3.21 5.20
CA PRO A 81 17.54 -2.72 4.79
C PRO A 81 17.21 -1.31 5.27
N ALA A 82 17.56 -0.96 6.51
CA ALA A 82 17.34 0.39 7.05
C ALA A 82 18.15 1.46 6.29
N ALA A 83 19.44 1.20 6.02
CA ALA A 83 20.29 2.11 5.27
C ALA A 83 19.82 2.26 3.80
N ARG A 84 19.26 1.20 3.21
CA ARG A 84 18.63 1.26 1.88
C ARG A 84 17.41 2.17 1.89
N ALA A 85 16.59 2.08 2.94
CA ALA A 85 15.41 2.91 3.10
C ALA A 85 15.77 4.40 3.19
N GLU A 86 16.78 4.75 4.00
CA GLU A 86 17.25 6.13 4.15
C GLU A 86 17.86 6.70 2.85
N ALA A 87 18.57 5.87 2.10
CA ALA A 87 19.20 6.28 0.84
C ALA A 87 18.22 6.38 -0.33
N GLY A 88 16.97 5.95 -0.12
CA GLY A 88 16.01 5.78 -1.20
C GLY A 88 15.24 7.02 -1.61
N THR A 89 14.54 6.83 -2.70
CA THR A 89 13.51 7.76 -3.16
C THR A 89 12.32 7.69 -2.21
N PRO A 90 11.81 8.80 -1.69
CA PRO A 90 10.60 8.80 -0.87
C PRO A 90 9.40 8.28 -1.68
N MET A 91 8.49 7.58 -1.01
CA MET A 91 7.24 7.11 -1.64
C MET A 91 6.37 8.28 -2.09
N SER A 92 6.24 9.28 -1.22
CA SER A 92 5.45 10.49 -1.49
C SER A 92 6.35 11.70 -1.40
N ASP A 93 6.64 12.33 -2.54
CA ASP A 93 7.48 13.52 -2.59
C ASP A 93 6.65 14.78 -2.41
N GLU A 94 6.81 15.44 -1.27
CA GLU A 94 6.06 16.65 -0.88
C GLU A 94 6.31 17.86 -1.80
N ARG A 95 7.27 17.79 -2.72
CA ARG A 95 7.53 18.84 -3.70
C ARG A 95 6.53 18.87 -4.86
N PHE A 96 5.76 17.78 -5.06
CA PHE A 96 4.65 17.79 -6.01
C PHE A 96 3.47 18.60 -5.47
N LYS A 97 3.02 19.59 -6.26
CA LYS A 97 1.94 20.49 -5.86
C LYS A 97 0.55 19.82 -5.81
N ASP A 98 0.38 18.77 -6.57
CA ASP A 98 -0.83 17.95 -6.71
C ASP A 98 -0.73 16.65 -5.92
N LEU A 99 0.17 16.59 -4.93
CA LEU A 99 0.38 15.41 -4.11
C LEU A 99 -0.90 14.98 -3.41
N MET A 100 -1.19 13.69 -3.52
CA MET A 100 -2.13 12.99 -2.65
C MET A 100 -1.34 12.39 -1.49
N PRO A 101 -1.31 13.01 -0.31
CA PRO A 101 -0.59 12.44 0.81
C PRO A 101 -1.26 11.12 1.22
N PRO A 102 -0.48 10.10 1.61
CA PRO A 102 -1.04 8.84 2.07
C PRO A 102 -1.86 9.05 3.36
N ALA A 103 -2.99 8.36 3.47
CA ALA A 103 -3.76 8.32 4.71
C ALA A 103 -2.97 7.60 5.82
N TRP A 104 -2.13 6.66 5.44
CA TRP A 104 -1.26 5.89 6.31
C TRP A 104 0.00 5.47 5.58
N ASN A 105 1.11 5.47 6.29
CA ASN A 105 2.31 4.73 5.94
C ASN A 105 2.80 3.94 7.16
N ASN A 106 3.56 2.88 6.95
CA ASN A 106 4.06 2.08 8.06
C ASN A 106 5.27 2.71 8.76
N ASN A 107 5.78 3.82 8.25
CA ASN A 107 6.93 4.57 8.79
C ASN A 107 8.11 3.65 9.20
N GLY A 108 8.39 2.67 8.38
CA GLY A 108 9.41 1.66 8.64
C GLY A 108 9.69 0.80 7.42
N LEU A 109 10.40 -0.31 7.61
CA LEU A 109 10.71 -1.24 6.53
C LEU A 109 9.44 -1.72 5.84
N SER A 110 9.49 -1.86 4.51
CA SER A 110 8.40 -2.42 3.74
C SER A 110 8.05 -3.82 4.25
N GLN A 111 6.78 -4.03 4.55
CA GLN A 111 6.23 -5.29 5.05
C GLN A 111 5.51 -6.09 3.98
N GLY A 112 5.62 -5.63 2.72
CA GLY A 112 4.90 -6.25 1.64
C GLY A 112 3.39 -6.01 1.76
N THR A 113 3.00 -4.77 2.04
CA THR A 113 1.60 -4.33 2.09
C THR A 113 0.96 -4.50 0.73
N GLY A 114 0.10 -5.48 0.61
CA GLY A 114 -0.41 -5.98 -0.65
C GLY A 114 -1.85 -5.61 -0.91
N SER A 115 -2.69 -6.62 -1.01
CA SER A 115 -4.12 -6.46 -1.31
C SER A 115 -4.87 -5.69 -0.24
N ALA A 116 -6.00 -5.11 -0.66
CA ALA A 116 -6.90 -4.39 0.23
C ALA A 116 -8.36 -4.73 -0.11
N ALA A 117 -9.21 -4.81 0.92
CA ALA A 117 -10.65 -5.01 0.78
C ALA A 117 -11.41 -4.30 1.91
N PHE A 118 -12.40 -3.47 1.57
CA PHE A 118 -13.28 -2.90 2.59
C PHE A 118 -14.24 -3.96 3.12
N LEU A 119 -14.30 -4.09 4.43
CA LEU A 119 -15.23 -5.00 5.11
C LEU A 119 -16.65 -4.39 5.06
N LYS A 120 -17.61 -5.15 4.56
CA LYS A 120 -19.00 -4.72 4.43
C LYS A 120 -19.94 -5.82 4.91
N GLY A 121 -20.88 -5.44 5.75
CA GLY A 121 -21.89 -6.33 6.32
C GLY A 121 -21.80 -6.39 7.83
N SER A 122 -22.97 -6.53 8.47
CA SER A 122 -23.11 -6.50 9.95
C SER A 122 -22.31 -7.60 10.67
N GLN A 123 -21.95 -8.68 9.99
CA GLN A 123 -21.11 -9.75 10.53
C GLN A 123 -19.72 -9.25 10.94
N TRP A 124 -19.25 -8.15 10.37
CA TRP A 124 -17.96 -7.55 10.71
C TRP A 124 -18.02 -6.69 11.99
N GLY A 125 -19.24 -6.38 12.49
CA GLY A 125 -19.42 -5.66 13.73
C GLY A 125 -18.62 -4.35 13.77
N TYR A 126 -17.72 -4.23 14.72
CA TYR A 126 -16.85 -3.05 14.88
C TYR A 126 -15.93 -2.77 13.66
N TRP A 127 -15.68 -3.77 12.82
CA TRP A 127 -14.81 -3.61 11.64
C TRP A 127 -15.56 -3.24 10.36
N GLU A 128 -16.88 -3.20 10.40
CA GLU A 128 -17.65 -2.78 9.21
C GLU A 128 -17.21 -1.40 8.70
N GLY A 129 -17.01 -1.29 7.39
CA GLY A 129 -16.56 -0.07 6.73
C GLY A 129 -15.04 0.20 6.83
N ARG A 130 -14.28 -0.65 7.52
CA ARG A 130 -12.81 -0.54 7.60
C ARG A 130 -12.12 -1.31 6.50
N LEU A 131 -10.87 -0.94 6.23
CA LEU A 131 -10.05 -1.55 5.20
C LEU A 131 -9.22 -2.70 5.78
N ALA A 132 -9.48 -3.92 5.35
CA ALA A 132 -8.59 -5.04 5.58
C ALA A 132 -7.43 -4.99 4.57
N VAL A 133 -6.20 -5.15 5.05
CA VAL A 133 -4.99 -5.08 4.24
C VAL A 133 -4.14 -6.33 4.47
N GLY A 134 -3.83 -7.03 3.38
CA GLY A 134 -2.98 -8.21 3.42
C GLY A 134 -1.51 -7.82 3.49
N ILE A 135 -0.80 -8.33 4.48
CA ILE A 135 0.63 -8.12 4.70
C ILE A 135 1.37 -9.42 4.40
N MET A 136 2.24 -9.38 3.39
CA MET A 136 3.03 -10.55 2.99
C MET A 136 4.28 -10.77 3.85
N GLY A 137 4.61 -9.80 4.68
CA GLY A 137 5.77 -9.83 5.56
C GLY A 137 7.07 -9.36 4.90
N ILE A 138 8.03 -8.98 5.71
CA ILE A 138 9.37 -8.58 5.27
C ILE A 138 10.09 -9.83 4.75
N ALA A 139 10.44 -9.85 3.47
CA ALA A 139 11.00 -11.03 2.81
C ALA A 139 12.39 -10.84 2.19
N PHE A 140 12.89 -9.62 2.15
CA PHE A 140 14.14 -9.33 1.46
C PHE A 140 15.36 -9.85 2.24
N GLY A 141 15.92 -10.94 1.72
CA GLY A 141 17.15 -11.53 2.27
C GLY A 141 16.97 -12.47 3.45
N GLY A 142 15.75 -12.97 3.70
CA GLY A 142 15.50 -13.88 4.80
C GLY A 142 14.11 -14.52 4.82
N THR A 143 13.83 -15.23 5.88
CA THR A 143 12.50 -15.79 6.14
C THR A 143 11.49 -14.66 6.32
N PRO A 144 10.35 -14.65 5.60
CA PRO A 144 9.32 -13.64 5.78
C PRO A 144 8.86 -13.55 7.24
N SER A 145 8.70 -12.33 7.75
CA SER A 145 8.22 -12.05 9.10
C SER A 145 7.13 -10.99 9.10
N GLY A 146 6.26 -11.02 10.12
CA GLY A 146 5.17 -10.06 10.26
C GLY A 146 4.00 -10.28 9.28
N MET A 147 3.85 -11.49 8.77
CA MET A 147 2.75 -11.90 7.88
C MET A 147 1.42 -11.88 8.63
N ARG A 148 0.43 -11.14 8.14
CA ARG A 148 -0.87 -10.94 8.82
C ARG A 148 -1.89 -10.25 7.92
N ILE A 149 -3.08 -10.06 8.43
CA ILE A 149 -4.06 -9.10 7.90
C ILE A 149 -4.21 -7.98 8.93
N ASP A 150 -4.03 -6.74 8.52
CA ASP A 150 -4.33 -5.56 9.32
C ASP A 150 -5.69 -4.97 8.93
N VAL A 151 -6.44 -4.47 9.91
CA VAL A 151 -7.70 -3.74 9.72
C VAL A 151 -7.46 -2.28 10.07
N ILE A 152 -7.63 -1.40 9.10
CA ILE A 152 -7.33 0.03 9.20
C ILE A 152 -8.62 0.84 9.26
N ASP A 153 -8.78 1.62 10.31
CA ASP A 153 -9.86 2.61 10.44
C ASP A 153 -9.41 3.94 9.86
N ILE A 154 -9.89 4.27 8.68
CA ILE A 154 -9.54 5.49 7.96
C ILE A 154 -10.53 6.59 8.29
N THR A 155 -10.05 7.83 8.48
CA THR A 155 -10.89 9.00 8.72
C THR A 155 -11.87 9.23 7.56
N LYS A 156 -13.00 9.92 7.85
CA LYS A 156 -14.02 10.19 6.84
C LYS A 156 -13.48 10.96 5.62
N ASP A 157 -12.58 11.91 5.84
CA ASP A 157 -11.95 12.66 4.77
C ASP A 157 -10.90 11.86 3.97
N GLY A 158 -10.51 10.67 4.46
CA GLY A 158 -9.56 9.77 3.81
C GLY A 158 -8.10 10.20 3.92
N LYS A 159 -7.78 11.16 4.80
CA LYS A 159 -6.44 11.77 4.88
C LYS A 159 -5.60 11.27 6.05
N ALA A 160 -6.18 10.51 6.96
CA ALA A 160 -5.50 9.95 8.12
C ALA A 160 -6.17 8.64 8.56
N ILE A 161 -5.55 7.95 9.49
CA ILE A 161 -6.12 6.79 10.15
C ILE A 161 -6.44 7.10 11.61
N LYS A 162 -7.38 6.34 12.18
CA LYS A 162 -7.69 6.34 13.62
C LYS A 162 -7.01 5.19 14.33
N SER A 163 -6.91 4.03 13.69
CA SER A 163 -6.30 2.84 14.26
C SER A 163 -5.86 1.84 13.21
N VAL A 164 -4.89 1.01 13.57
CA VAL A 164 -4.53 -0.24 12.88
C VAL A 164 -4.62 -1.36 13.90
N ILE A 165 -5.36 -2.42 13.57
CA ILE A 165 -5.56 -3.58 14.44
C ILE A 165 -5.26 -4.83 13.64
N GLN A 166 -4.42 -5.72 14.13
CA GLN A 166 -4.21 -7.01 13.51
C GLN A 166 -5.47 -7.88 13.63
N MET A 167 -5.93 -8.45 12.52
CA MET A 167 -7.05 -9.39 12.52
C MET A 167 -6.61 -10.71 13.17
N PRO A 168 -7.34 -11.23 14.17
CA PRO A 168 -6.96 -12.45 14.90
C PRO A 168 -7.32 -13.72 14.11
N THR A 169 -6.75 -13.89 12.92
CA THR A 169 -7.02 -15.05 12.06
C THR A 169 -6.40 -16.35 12.60
N GLY A 170 -5.43 -16.27 13.50
CA GLY A 170 -4.61 -17.43 13.90
C GLY A 170 -3.67 -17.94 12.81
N LEU A 171 -3.60 -17.27 11.67
CA LEU A 171 -2.79 -17.66 10.51
C LEU A 171 -1.56 -16.75 10.37
N THR A 172 -0.42 -17.39 10.10
CA THR A 172 0.83 -16.71 9.73
C THR A 172 1.15 -17.07 8.30
N LYS A 173 0.58 -16.32 7.35
CA LYS A 173 0.65 -16.59 5.90
C LYS A 173 0.94 -15.31 5.14
N ARG A 174 1.52 -15.46 3.96
CA ARG A 174 1.77 -14.35 3.03
C ARG A 174 0.48 -13.97 2.31
N PHE A 175 -0.31 -13.06 2.89
CA PHE A 175 -1.61 -12.65 2.36
C PHE A 175 -1.45 -11.75 1.14
N ARG A 176 -1.52 -12.36 -0.05
CA ARG A 176 -1.33 -11.66 -1.33
C ARG A 176 -2.62 -11.10 -1.90
N GLY A 177 -3.72 -11.80 -1.76
CA GLY A 177 -5.01 -11.39 -2.33
C GLY A 177 -6.09 -11.36 -1.27
N LEU A 178 -6.81 -10.23 -1.16
CA LEU A 178 -8.02 -10.10 -0.34
C LEU A 178 -9.19 -9.67 -1.21
N ARG A 179 -10.33 -10.31 -1.00
CA ARG A 179 -11.58 -9.92 -1.68
C ARG A 179 -12.77 -10.20 -0.80
N LEU A 180 -13.63 -9.22 -0.64
CA LEU A 180 -14.94 -9.45 -0.01
C LEU A 180 -15.84 -10.21 -1.00
N GLY A 181 -16.36 -11.34 -0.58
CA GLY A 181 -17.29 -12.16 -1.36
C GLY A 181 -18.72 -11.63 -1.32
N PRO A 182 -19.59 -12.12 -2.22
CA PRO A 182 -21.00 -11.74 -2.23
C PRO A 182 -21.76 -12.22 -0.98
N ASP A 183 -21.23 -13.20 -0.27
CA ASP A 183 -21.73 -13.70 1.01
C ASP A 183 -21.24 -12.86 2.21
N GLY A 184 -20.48 -11.79 1.95
CA GLY A 184 -19.91 -10.91 2.95
C GLY A 184 -18.67 -11.45 3.66
N ALA A 185 -18.22 -12.66 3.38
CA ALA A 185 -16.97 -13.19 3.91
C ALA A 185 -15.75 -12.58 3.21
N LEU A 186 -14.64 -12.47 3.92
CA LEU A 186 -13.36 -12.09 3.34
C LEU A 186 -12.64 -13.34 2.84
N TYR A 187 -12.38 -13.38 1.54
CA TYR A 187 -11.56 -14.43 0.94
C TYR A 187 -10.11 -13.95 0.84
N ALA A 188 -9.20 -14.75 1.37
CA ALA A 188 -7.78 -14.42 1.47
C ALA A 188 -6.94 -15.48 0.74
N ALA A 189 -6.31 -15.09 -0.36
CA ALA A 189 -5.36 -15.91 -1.09
C ALA A 189 -3.95 -15.68 -0.55
N VAL A 190 -3.19 -16.73 -0.35
CA VAL A 190 -1.82 -16.70 0.16
C VAL A 190 -0.83 -17.30 -0.83
N ASP A 191 0.46 -16.92 -0.71
CA ASP A 191 1.52 -17.39 -1.61
C ASP A 191 1.74 -18.92 -1.52
N GLU A 192 1.36 -19.52 -0.42
CA GLU A 192 1.47 -20.96 -0.19
C GLU A 192 0.43 -21.78 -0.97
N GLY A 193 -0.44 -21.14 -1.77
CA GLY A 193 -1.38 -21.78 -2.67
C GLY A 193 -2.76 -22.09 -2.08
N GLU A 194 -3.06 -21.57 -0.89
CA GLU A 194 -4.34 -21.78 -0.23
C GLU A 194 -5.25 -20.53 -0.38
N ILE A 195 -6.55 -20.75 -0.26
CA ILE A 195 -7.55 -19.67 -0.14
C ILE A 195 -8.34 -19.91 1.14
N TYR A 196 -8.30 -18.93 2.03
CA TYR A 196 -9.05 -18.94 3.29
C TYR A 196 -10.33 -18.13 3.16
N LYS A 197 -11.39 -18.61 3.79
CA LYS A 197 -12.64 -17.88 3.99
C LYS A 197 -12.70 -17.45 5.46
N ILE A 198 -12.79 -16.13 5.70
CA ILE A 198 -12.81 -15.51 7.02
C ILE A 198 -14.17 -14.83 7.21
N THR A 199 -14.82 -15.14 8.34
CA THR A 199 -16.18 -14.65 8.68
C THR A 199 -16.18 -14.07 10.08
#